data_83c89b7e2ca9474fc56db430af46b42a
#
_entry.id   83c89b7e2ca9474fc56db430af46b42a
#
_cell.length_a   1.000
_cell.length_b   1.000
_cell.length_c   1.000
_cell.angle_alpha   90.00
_cell.angle_beta   90.00
_cell.angle_gamma   90.00
#
_symmetry.space_group_name_H-M   'P 1'
#
loop_
_entity.id
_entity.type
_entity.pdbx_description
1 polymer ?
#
loop_
_entity_poly.entity_id
_entity_poly.type
_entity_poly.pdbx_seq_one_letter_code
_entity_poly.pdbx_strand_id
1 'polypeptide(L)'
;MEDLILGDALIEMKNIADNSIDAVIADIPYGTTKCSWDIIIPLQPMWEQLHRVIKPNGAIVLFGIEPFTSVLRSSNMKDFKYDWYWEKERLTNIAQVKKRAGKTVETISVFYKKQPTYNPQMIKYEGKKRTNKVKNGKMGKLTDTQQKKVKEYKDTGFRYPTQVLRYQRDILKSNLHPTQKPLALLEFLVKTYTNENELVLDFTMGSGTTGVACKKLNRNFKGIELVQKYFDIAKTRIGETNEQI
;
A
#
# COMPACT_ATOMS: atom_id res chain seq x y z
N MET A 1 -15.68 -11.44 -4.53
CA MET A 1 -15.53 -11.79 -6.00
C MET A 1 -14.06 -11.55 -6.37
N GLU A 2 -13.44 -12.51 -7.03
CA GLU A 2 -12.09 -12.35 -7.59
C GLU A 2 -12.17 -12.38 -9.13
N ASP A 3 -11.55 -11.39 -9.75
CA ASP A 3 -11.46 -11.25 -11.21
C ASP A 3 -9.98 -11.11 -11.59
N LEU A 4 -9.40 -12.16 -12.17
CA LEU A 4 -7.98 -12.24 -12.50
C LEU A 4 -7.81 -12.25 -14.02
N ILE A 5 -6.95 -11.36 -14.51
CA ILE A 5 -6.74 -11.10 -15.93
C ILE A 5 -5.26 -11.31 -16.26
N LEU A 6 -5.00 -12.18 -17.25
CA LEU A 6 -3.67 -12.34 -17.83
C LEU A 6 -3.51 -11.36 -18.98
N GLY A 7 -2.60 -10.41 -18.87
CA GLY A 7 -2.38 -9.43 -19.94
C GLY A 7 -1.53 -8.23 -19.51
N ASP A 8 -1.33 -7.32 -20.45
CA ASP A 8 -0.65 -6.06 -20.20
C ASP A 8 -1.55 -5.10 -19.41
N ALA A 9 -1.03 -4.53 -18.34
CA ALA A 9 -1.78 -3.65 -17.43
C ALA A 9 -2.43 -2.46 -18.13
N LEU A 10 -1.73 -1.80 -19.07
CA LEU A 10 -2.27 -0.62 -19.77
C LEU A 10 -3.34 -1.00 -20.80
N ILE A 11 -3.29 -2.22 -21.33
CA ILE A 11 -4.30 -2.73 -22.25
C ILE A 11 -5.53 -3.16 -21.45
N GLU A 12 -5.35 -3.99 -20.45
CA GLU A 12 -6.46 -4.59 -19.69
C GLU A 12 -7.20 -3.58 -18.82
N MET A 13 -6.52 -2.58 -18.28
CA MET A 13 -7.19 -1.50 -17.55
C MET A 13 -8.23 -0.75 -18.40
N LYS A 14 -8.08 -0.69 -19.74
CA LYS A 14 -9.08 -0.05 -20.62
C LYS A 14 -10.45 -0.71 -20.54
N ASN A 15 -10.50 -2.00 -20.20
CA ASN A 15 -11.73 -2.79 -20.06
C ASN A 15 -12.38 -2.65 -18.67
N ILE A 16 -11.73 -1.96 -17.72
CA ILE A 16 -12.28 -1.68 -16.40
C ILE A 16 -13.21 -0.45 -16.50
N ALA A 17 -14.39 -0.55 -15.90
CA ALA A 17 -15.35 0.54 -15.91
C ALA A 17 -14.83 1.78 -15.17
N ASP A 18 -15.22 2.96 -15.62
CA ASP A 18 -14.89 4.23 -14.97
C ASP A 18 -15.44 4.30 -13.56
N ASN A 19 -14.66 4.88 -12.63
CA ASN A 19 -15.06 5.08 -11.22
C ASN A 19 -15.60 3.80 -10.54
N SER A 20 -15.03 2.64 -10.86
CA SER A 20 -15.47 1.35 -10.30
C SER A 20 -14.59 0.83 -9.17
N ILE A 21 -13.35 1.29 -9.06
CA ILE A 21 -12.33 0.81 -8.12
C ILE A 21 -12.34 1.66 -6.85
N ASP A 22 -12.42 1.02 -5.67
CA ASP A 22 -12.39 1.70 -4.36
C ASP A 22 -10.96 2.02 -3.92
N ALA A 23 -10.02 1.10 -4.15
CA ALA A 23 -8.61 1.33 -3.89
C ALA A 23 -7.71 0.63 -4.92
N VAL A 24 -6.59 1.24 -5.25
CA VAL A 24 -5.48 0.59 -5.98
C VAL A 24 -4.35 0.34 -4.99
N ILE A 25 -3.88 -0.90 -4.90
CA ILE A 25 -2.73 -1.29 -4.07
C ILE A 25 -1.83 -2.17 -4.92
N ALA A 26 -0.71 -1.63 -5.40
CA ALA A 26 0.13 -2.31 -6.38
C ALA A 26 1.63 -2.12 -6.14
N ASP A 27 2.39 -3.19 -6.42
CA ASP A 27 3.85 -3.19 -6.46
C ASP A 27 4.30 -3.15 -7.93
N ILE A 28 4.43 -1.94 -8.46
CA ILE A 28 4.78 -1.74 -9.87
C ILE A 28 6.26 -2.02 -10.13
N PRO A 29 6.68 -2.39 -11.36
CA PRO A 29 8.09 -2.60 -11.69
C PRO A 29 8.89 -1.29 -11.62
N TYR A 30 10.10 -1.36 -11.05
CA TYR A 30 10.98 -0.20 -10.80
C TYR A 30 12.12 -0.05 -11.80
N GLY A 31 12.33 -1.05 -12.69
CA GLY A 31 13.47 -1.09 -13.62
C GLY A 31 14.82 -1.24 -12.91
N THR A 32 14.86 -1.88 -11.74
CA THR A 32 16.08 -1.99 -10.92
C THR A 32 16.71 -3.37 -10.92
N THR A 33 16.03 -4.35 -11.52
CA THR A 33 16.51 -5.73 -11.63
C THR A 33 16.81 -6.11 -13.09
N LYS A 34 17.45 -7.27 -13.30
CA LYS A 34 17.67 -7.83 -14.65
C LYS A 34 16.53 -8.74 -15.12
N CYS A 35 15.43 -8.77 -14.40
CA CYS A 35 14.27 -9.57 -14.75
C CYS A 35 13.55 -8.96 -15.96
N SER A 36 13.13 -9.79 -16.90
CA SER A 36 12.46 -9.34 -18.14
C SER A 36 11.13 -8.61 -17.90
N TRP A 37 10.49 -8.90 -16.76
CA TRP A 37 9.25 -8.23 -16.36
C TRP A 37 9.46 -6.90 -15.61
N ASP A 38 10.68 -6.59 -15.16
CA ASP A 38 10.96 -5.35 -14.40
C ASP A 38 11.19 -4.16 -15.35
N ILE A 39 10.23 -3.91 -16.22
CA ILE A 39 10.21 -2.80 -17.16
C ILE A 39 9.27 -1.73 -16.61
N ILE A 40 9.76 -0.51 -16.44
CA ILE A 40 8.97 0.61 -15.94
C ILE A 40 7.76 0.85 -16.86
N ILE A 41 6.57 0.79 -16.28
CA ILE A 41 5.33 1.11 -16.97
C ILE A 41 5.34 2.61 -17.29
N PRO A 42 5.03 3.04 -18.54
CA PRO A 42 4.92 4.46 -18.88
C PRO A 42 3.98 5.20 -17.92
N LEU A 43 4.52 6.14 -17.13
CA LEU A 43 3.80 6.72 -16.00
C LEU A 43 2.58 7.53 -16.43
N GLN A 44 2.68 8.31 -17.52
CA GLN A 44 1.56 9.12 -17.97
C GLN A 44 0.35 8.25 -18.37
N PRO A 45 0.44 7.26 -19.28
CA PRO A 45 -0.67 6.36 -19.58
C PRO A 45 -1.19 5.61 -18.37
N MET A 46 -0.29 5.20 -17.44
CA MET A 46 -0.68 4.56 -16.18
C MET A 46 -1.59 5.49 -15.36
N TRP A 47 -1.20 6.76 -15.15
CA TRP A 47 -2.01 7.71 -14.40
C TRP A 47 -3.35 8.02 -15.09
N GLU A 48 -3.38 8.09 -16.42
CA GLU A 48 -4.62 8.29 -17.18
C GLU A 48 -5.63 7.17 -16.88
N GLN A 49 -5.18 5.90 -16.92
CA GLN A 49 -6.05 4.77 -16.60
C GLN A 49 -6.42 4.73 -15.12
N LEU A 50 -5.46 4.91 -14.20
CA LEU A 50 -5.74 4.92 -12.77
C LEU A 50 -6.73 6.02 -12.37
N HIS A 51 -6.61 7.21 -12.94
CA HIS A 51 -7.53 8.33 -12.69
C HIS A 51 -8.93 8.09 -13.24
N ARG A 52 -9.06 7.28 -14.30
CA ARG A 52 -10.34 6.93 -14.93
C ARG A 52 -11.06 5.88 -14.10
N VAL A 53 -10.36 4.82 -13.69
CA VAL A 53 -10.98 3.68 -13.01
C VAL A 53 -11.23 3.90 -11.52
N ILE A 54 -10.40 4.73 -10.85
CA ILE A 54 -10.54 4.97 -9.40
C ILE A 54 -11.75 5.85 -9.11
N LYS A 55 -12.51 5.52 -8.07
CA LYS A 55 -13.58 6.37 -7.56
C LYS A 55 -13.06 7.72 -7.08
N PRO A 56 -13.87 8.80 -7.08
CA PRO A 56 -13.39 10.13 -6.66
C PRO A 56 -12.78 10.20 -5.25
N ASN A 57 -13.21 9.30 -4.37
CA ASN A 57 -12.71 9.14 -3.00
C ASN A 57 -11.93 7.84 -2.81
N GLY A 58 -11.37 7.28 -3.86
CA GLY A 58 -10.51 6.11 -3.79
C GLY A 58 -9.05 6.49 -3.54
N ALA A 59 -8.28 5.58 -2.93
CA ALA A 59 -6.85 5.72 -2.70
C ALA A 59 -6.05 4.94 -3.75
N ILE A 60 -4.93 5.52 -4.20
CA ILE A 60 -3.92 4.82 -5.01
C ILE A 60 -2.66 4.70 -4.15
N VAL A 61 -2.26 3.46 -3.88
CA VAL A 61 -1.17 3.10 -2.96
C VAL A 61 -0.14 2.29 -3.74
N LEU A 62 1.00 2.91 -4.02
CA LEU A 62 2.03 2.32 -4.88
C LEU A 62 3.34 2.14 -4.12
N PHE A 63 3.89 0.92 -4.20
CA PHE A 63 5.22 0.63 -3.68
C PHE A 63 6.29 1.26 -4.55
N GLY A 64 7.44 1.53 -3.94
CA GLY A 64 8.59 2.11 -4.64
C GLY A 64 9.87 2.07 -3.85
N ILE A 65 10.97 2.26 -4.54
CA ILE A 65 12.32 2.38 -3.98
C ILE A 65 13.06 3.51 -4.67
N GLU A 66 13.88 4.28 -3.93
CA GLU A 66 14.67 5.33 -4.57
C GLU A 66 15.73 4.78 -5.55
N PRO A 67 15.93 5.42 -6.74
CA PRO A 67 15.42 6.74 -7.15
C PRO A 67 14.03 6.72 -7.82
N PHE A 68 13.48 5.54 -8.12
CA PHE A 68 12.19 5.40 -8.81
C PHE A 68 11.04 6.10 -8.08
N THR A 69 10.99 6.02 -6.74
CA THR A 69 9.95 6.68 -5.94
C THR A 69 9.90 8.19 -6.16
N SER A 70 11.06 8.85 -6.30
CA SER A 70 11.12 10.29 -6.60
C SER A 70 10.52 10.60 -7.98
N VAL A 71 10.78 9.78 -8.99
CA VAL A 71 10.19 9.91 -10.33
C VAL A 71 8.68 9.69 -10.29
N LEU A 72 8.23 8.63 -9.62
CA LEU A 72 6.81 8.31 -9.44
C LEU A 72 6.03 9.46 -8.78
N ARG A 73 6.54 10.00 -7.67
CA ARG A 73 5.92 11.13 -6.98
C ARG A 73 5.87 12.39 -7.84
N SER A 74 6.99 12.71 -8.52
CA SER A 74 7.07 13.88 -9.40
C SER A 74 6.10 13.80 -10.57
N SER A 75 5.81 12.59 -11.07
CA SER A 75 4.87 12.39 -12.18
C SER A 75 3.41 12.70 -11.83
N ASN A 76 3.06 12.72 -10.53
CA ASN A 76 1.72 13.08 -10.04
C ASN A 76 1.76 13.78 -8.67
N MET A 77 2.55 14.84 -8.57
CA MET A 77 2.70 15.61 -7.33
C MET A 77 1.39 16.22 -6.82
N LYS A 78 0.44 16.50 -7.72
CA LYS A 78 -0.86 17.07 -7.37
C LYS A 78 -1.67 16.15 -6.44
N ASP A 79 -1.67 14.85 -6.73
CA ASP A 79 -2.44 13.87 -5.99
C ASP A 79 -1.63 13.16 -4.89
N PHE A 80 -0.30 13.28 -4.91
CA PHE A 80 0.57 12.77 -3.84
C PHE A 80 0.23 13.44 -2.51
N LYS A 81 0.13 12.63 -1.43
CA LYS A 81 -0.23 13.14 -0.10
C LYS A 81 0.81 12.81 0.97
N TYR A 82 1.21 11.55 1.06
CA TYR A 82 2.19 11.10 2.05
C TYR A 82 2.71 9.70 1.70
N ASP A 83 3.74 9.26 2.42
CA ASP A 83 4.30 7.92 2.32
C ASP A 83 4.12 7.14 3.62
N TRP A 84 3.98 5.82 3.48
CA TRP A 84 4.39 4.86 4.47
C TRP A 84 5.78 4.36 4.14
N TYR A 85 6.54 3.96 5.16
CA TYR A 85 7.88 3.43 5.04
C TYR A 85 7.89 2.02 5.60
N TRP A 86 7.99 1.03 4.72
CA TRP A 86 8.14 -0.35 5.15
C TRP A 86 9.60 -0.64 5.50
N GLU A 87 9.86 -0.83 6.79
CA GLU A 87 11.16 -1.23 7.32
C GLU A 87 11.27 -2.75 7.35
N LYS A 88 12.23 -3.28 6.60
CA LYS A 88 12.53 -4.70 6.48
C LYS A 88 13.46 -5.15 7.60
N GLU A 89 13.40 -6.42 7.95
CA GLU A 89 14.26 -7.03 8.99
C GLU A 89 15.72 -7.15 8.58
N ARG A 90 16.06 -7.08 7.28
CA ARG A 90 17.42 -7.26 6.75
C ARG A 90 17.74 -6.30 5.63
N LEU A 91 19.04 -6.04 5.46
CA LEU A 91 19.58 -5.27 4.32
C LEU A 91 19.30 -5.96 2.99
N THR A 92 18.92 -5.17 1.98
CA THR A 92 18.67 -5.67 0.61
C THR A 92 19.83 -5.42 -0.34
N ASN A 93 20.84 -4.62 0.05
CA ASN A 93 21.99 -4.25 -0.77
C ASN A 93 23.33 -4.68 -0.16
N ILE A 94 23.42 -5.87 0.40
CA ILE A 94 24.59 -6.38 1.16
C ILE A 94 25.91 -6.21 0.39
N ALA A 95 25.92 -6.45 -0.93
CA ALA A 95 27.14 -6.29 -1.76
C ALA A 95 27.66 -4.85 -1.83
N GLN A 96 26.87 -3.86 -1.42
CA GLN A 96 27.18 -2.44 -1.55
C GLN A 96 27.41 -1.73 -0.21
N VAL A 97 27.27 -2.40 0.93
CA VAL A 97 27.34 -1.77 2.27
C VAL A 97 28.73 -1.19 2.61
N LYS A 98 29.77 -1.62 1.91
CA LYS A 98 31.11 -1.01 2.03
C LYS A 98 31.23 0.34 1.30
N LYS A 99 30.28 0.69 0.42
CA LYS A 99 30.32 1.89 -0.44
C LYS A 99 29.17 2.85 -0.13
N ARG A 100 28.09 2.40 0.48
CA ARG A 100 26.90 3.20 0.82
C ARG A 100 26.10 2.56 1.95
N ALA A 101 25.21 3.33 2.58
CA ALA A 101 24.33 2.84 3.62
C ALA A 101 23.52 1.62 3.18
N GLY A 102 23.30 0.70 4.11
CA GLY A 102 22.45 -0.46 3.91
C GLY A 102 20.99 -0.05 3.72
N LYS A 103 20.32 -0.65 2.72
CA LYS A 103 18.90 -0.40 2.44
C LYS A 103 18.03 -1.38 3.24
N THR A 104 17.20 -0.84 4.12
CA THR A 104 16.17 -1.60 4.87
C THR A 104 14.76 -1.10 4.59
N VAL A 105 14.59 0.02 3.89
CA VAL A 105 13.31 0.70 3.75
C VAL A 105 12.85 0.68 2.29
N GLU A 106 11.56 0.36 2.07
CA GLU A 106 10.81 0.68 0.85
C GLU A 106 9.74 1.71 1.17
N THR A 107 9.43 2.55 0.19
CA THR A 107 8.36 3.55 0.30
C THR A 107 7.06 2.99 -0.23
N ILE A 108 5.95 3.47 0.33
CA ILE A 108 4.60 3.16 -0.15
C ILE A 108 3.91 4.51 -0.27
N SER A 109 3.89 5.05 -1.49
CA SER A 109 3.35 6.38 -1.75
C SER A 109 1.84 6.37 -1.93
N VAL A 110 1.16 7.29 -1.27
CA VAL A 110 -0.31 7.40 -1.24
C VAL A 110 -0.75 8.62 -2.02
N PHE A 111 -1.62 8.38 -3.00
CA PHE A 111 -2.18 9.41 -3.88
C PHE A 111 -3.70 9.38 -3.81
N TYR A 112 -4.34 10.55 -3.78
CA TYR A 112 -5.79 10.69 -3.92
C TYR A 112 -6.20 12.13 -4.29
N LYS A 113 -7.38 12.26 -4.91
CA LYS A 113 -7.97 13.56 -5.25
C LYS A 113 -8.79 14.13 -4.08
N LYS A 114 -9.64 13.28 -3.49
CA LYS A 114 -10.47 13.60 -2.30
C LYS A 114 -10.13 12.62 -1.20
N GLN A 115 -10.34 13.02 0.06
CA GLN A 115 -10.09 12.15 1.21
C GLN A 115 -10.74 10.77 1.00
N PRO A 116 -9.97 9.69 0.93
CA PRO A 116 -10.49 8.34 0.75
C PRO A 116 -10.95 7.75 2.09
N THR A 117 -11.51 6.55 2.02
CA THR A 117 -11.64 5.68 3.18
C THR A 117 -10.29 5.59 3.89
N TYR A 118 -10.27 5.87 5.19
CA TYR A 118 -9.09 5.74 6.04
C TYR A 118 -9.49 5.15 7.38
N ASN A 119 -9.23 3.87 7.55
CA ASN A 119 -9.48 3.13 8.78
C ASN A 119 -8.15 2.96 9.53
N PRO A 120 -7.81 3.85 10.49
CA PRO A 120 -6.53 3.77 11.17
C PRO A 120 -6.40 2.46 11.95
N GLN A 121 -5.39 1.67 11.65
CA GLN A 121 -5.10 0.42 12.34
C GLN A 121 -4.42 0.76 13.67
N MET A 122 -5.23 0.91 14.72
CA MET A 122 -4.79 1.39 16.04
C MET A 122 -3.80 0.41 16.69
N ILE A 123 -2.71 0.92 17.23
CA ILE A 123 -1.64 0.14 17.88
C ILE A 123 -1.84 0.20 19.39
N LYS A 124 -1.85 -0.95 20.06
CA LYS A 124 -1.88 -1.02 21.52
C LYS A 124 -0.59 -0.44 22.09
N TYR A 125 -0.74 0.52 23.00
CA TYR A 125 0.38 1.17 23.65
C TYR A 125 0.66 0.51 25.01
N GLU A 126 1.85 -0.05 25.17
CA GLU A 126 2.24 -0.76 26.38
C GLU A 126 2.94 0.13 27.42
N GLY A 127 3.18 1.40 27.09
CA GLY A 127 3.81 2.36 28.01
C GLY A 127 2.84 2.96 29.02
N LYS A 128 3.33 3.86 29.86
CA LYS A 128 2.53 4.55 30.88
C LYS A 128 1.44 5.39 30.23
N LYS A 129 0.17 5.12 30.58
CA LYS A 129 -0.99 5.89 30.10
C LYS A 129 -0.84 7.35 30.56
N ARG A 130 -1.00 8.29 29.64
CA ARG A 130 -0.96 9.73 29.94
C ARG A 130 -2.38 10.23 30.21
N THR A 131 -2.77 10.32 31.46
CA THR A 131 -3.96 11.08 31.87
C THR A 131 -3.55 12.54 32.01
N ASN A 132 -3.73 13.35 30.97
CA ASN A 132 -3.57 14.80 31.13
C ASN A 132 -4.88 15.38 31.61
N LYS A 133 -4.97 15.69 32.89
CA LYS A 133 -5.87 16.76 33.34
C LYS A 133 -5.23 18.05 32.81
N VAL A 134 -5.75 18.55 31.69
CA VAL A 134 -5.31 19.83 31.14
C VAL A 134 -5.78 20.92 32.09
N LYS A 135 -4.93 21.31 33.04
CA LYS A 135 -5.02 22.62 33.68
C LYS A 135 -4.72 23.62 32.57
N ASN A 136 -5.63 24.60 32.35
CA ASN A 136 -5.56 25.67 31.36
C ASN A 136 -4.13 26.14 31.03
N GLY A 137 -3.43 25.39 30.18
CA GLY A 137 -2.09 25.75 29.75
C GLY A 137 -2.16 26.27 28.31
N LYS A 138 -1.73 27.49 28.09
CA LYS A 138 -1.50 28.06 26.76
C LYS A 138 -0.48 27.16 26.06
N MET A 139 -0.89 26.41 25.06
CA MET A 139 0.02 25.71 24.15
C MET A 139 0.74 26.77 23.31
N GLY A 140 2.08 26.74 23.29
CA GLY A 140 2.92 27.71 22.60
C GLY A 140 2.47 27.92 21.15
N LYS A 141 2.55 29.18 20.69
CA LYS A 141 2.24 29.62 19.33
C LYS A 141 3.22 28.99 18.35
N LEU A 142 2.89 27.82 17.78
CA LEU A 142 3.64 27.24 16.67
C LEU A 142 2.87 27.23 15.34
N THR A 143 1.55 27.47 15.36
CA THR A 143 0.73 27.67 14.16
C THR A 143 -0.52 28.47 14.49
N ASP A 144 -1.00 29.28 13.55
CA ASP A 144 -2.22 30.09 13.62
C ASP A 144 -3.53 29.28 13.60
N THR A 145 -3.51 28.04 14.04
CA THR A 145 -4.71 27.23 14.17
C THR A 145 -5.45 27.61 15.45
N GLN A 146 -6.66 28.10 15.27
CA GLN A 146 -7.62 28.49 16.30
C GLN A 146 -7.56 27.58 17.53
N GLN A 147 -7.39 28.20 18.72
CA GLN A 147 -7.46 27.54 20.02
C GLN A 147 -8.84 26.87 20.24
N LYS A 148 -9.00 25.65 19.76
CA LYS A 148 -10.12 24.82 20.19
C LYS A 148 -9.89 24.44 21.65
N LYS A 149 -10.88 24.71 22.53
CA LYS A 149 -10.88 24.23 23.92
C LYS A 149 -10.54 22.74 23.92
N VAL A 150 -9.40 22.40 24.53
CA VAL A 150 -8.95 21.01 24.64
C VAL A 150 -9.96 20.26 25.50
N LYS A 151 -10.75 19.36 24.91
CA LYS A 151 -11.64 18.46 25.64
C LYS A 151 -10.79 17.49 26.47
N GLU A 152 -11.31 17.09 27.63
CA GLU A 152 -10.66 16.11 28.49
C GLU A 152 -10.27 14.87 27.70
N TYR A 153 -8.98 14.54 27.65
CA TYR A 153 -8.46 13.39 26.91
C TYR A 153 -8.37 12.19 27.86
N LYS A 154 -9.20 11.18 27.60
CA LYS A 154 -9.11 9.88 28.26
C LYS A 154 -8.21 8.96 27.43
N ASP A 155 -7.06 8.58 27.95
CA ASP A 155 -6.15 7.65 27.29
C ASP A 155 -6.77 6.27 27.15
N THR A 156 -7.12 5.87 25.94
CA THR A 156 -7.71 4.58 25.61
C THR A 156 -6.70 3.43 25.66
N GLY A 157 -5.41 3.72 25.74
CA GLY A 157 -4.34 2.74 25.59
C GLY A 157 -4.03 2.37 24.14
N PHE A 158 -4.60 3.07 23.18
CA PHE A 158 -4.29 2.88 21.76
C PHE A 158 -3.69 4.15 21.16
N ARG A 159 -2.87 3.96 20.15
CA ARG A 159 -2.22 5.04 19.39
C ARG A 159 -2.52 4.89 17.92
N TYR A 160 -2.61 6.02 17.20
CA TYR A 160 -2.64 6.01 15.75
C TYR A 160 -1.36 5.41 15.19
N PRO A 161 -1.42 4.72 14.03
CA PRO A 161 -0.23 4.20 13.39
C PRO A 161 0.72 5.33 13.00
N THR A 162 2.03 5.04 13.06
CA THR A 162 3.07 5.92 12.55
C THR A 162 3.45 5.52 11.13
N GLN A 163 4.11 6.41 10.39
CA GLN A 163 4.50 6.16 8.99
C GLN A 163 5.44 4.97 8.81
N VAL A 164 6.15 4.53 9.85
CA VAL A 164 7.10 3.40 9.76
C VAL A 164 6.38 2.11 10.12
N LEU A 165 6.31 1.20 9.15
CA LEU A 165 5.67 -0.10 9.24
C LEU A 165 6.76 -1.19 9.31
N ARG A 166 6.72 -2.06 10.34
CA ARG A 166 7.69 -3.13 10.53
C ARG A 166 7.02 -4.48 10.27
N TYR A 167 7.30 -5.04 9.10
CA TYR A 167 6.81 -6.36 8.69
C TYR A 167 7.96 -7.19 8.15
N GLN A 168 8.06 -8.44 8.60
CA GLN A 168 9.04 -9.40 8.08
C GLN A 168 8.62 -9.87 6.68
N ARG A 169 9.60 -10.14 5.82
CA ARG A 169 9.36 -10.69 4.49
C ARG A 169 8.92 -12.15 4.57
N ASP A 170 7.91 -12.52 3.79
CA ASP A 170 7.41 -13.90 3.72
C ASP A 170 8.30 -14.83 2.86
N ILE A 171 9.33 -14.29 2.20
CA ILE A 171 10.24 -15.05 1.31
C ILE A 171 10.89 -16.27 2.00
N LEU A 172 11.06 -16.19 3.31
CA LEU A 172 11.59 -17.32 4.09
C LEU A 172 10.61 -18.50 4.22
N LYS A 173 9.33 -18.29 3.94
CA LYS A 173 8.25 -19.29 4.06
C LYS A 173 7.81 -19.87 2.72
N SER A 174 7.86 -19.06 1.65
CA SER A 174 7.48 -19.49 0.30
C SER A 174 8.18 -18.63 -0.74
N ASN A 175 9.10 -19.20 -1.50
CA ASN A 175 9.83 -18.49 -2.56
C ASN A 175 9.05 -18.53 -3.89
N LEU A 176 7.79 -18.06 -3.88
CA LEU A 176 6.90 -18.12 -5.05
C LEU A 176 7.14 -16.98 -6.03
N HIS A 177 7.61 -15.83 -5.53
CA HIS A 177 8.00 -14.67 -6.34
C HIS A 177 9.18 -13.94 -5.70
N PRO A 178 10.21 -13.50 -6.48
CA PRO A 178 11.43 -12.89 -5.94
C PRO A 178 11.20 -11.61 -5.12
N THR A 179 10.13 -10.88 -5.44
CA THR A 179 9.78 -9.59 -4.79
C THR A 179 8.48 -9.65 -4.01
N GLN A 180 8.03 -10.84 -3.60
CA GLN A 180 6.78 -11.01 -2.86
C GLN A 180 6.72 -10.10 -1.63
N LYS A 181 5.66 -9.30 -1.52
CA LYS A 181 5.40 -8.44 -0.36
C LYS A 181 4.82 -9.27 0.80
N PRO A 182 5.07 -8.89 2.07
CA PRO A 182 4.48 -9.57 3.22
C PRO A 182 2.96 -9.51 3.21
N LEU A 183 2.30 -10.65 3.43
CA LEU A 183 0.84 -10.72 3.50
C LEU A 183 0.28 -9.77 4.59
N ALA A 184 0.88 -9.77 5.77
CA ALA A 184 0.46 -8.91 6.88
C ALA A 184 0.56 -7.40 6.55
N LEU A 185 1.52 -6.98 5.72
CA LEU A 185 1.62 -5.60 5.23
C LEU A 185 0.48 -5.28 4.27
N LEU A 186 0.17 -6.19 3.34
CA LEU A 186 -0.94 -6.01 2.41
C LEU A 186 -2.29 -6.01 3.15
N GLU A 187 -2.49 -6.87 4.14
CA GLU A 187 -3.67 -6.86 5.01
C GLU A 187 -3.83 -5.51 5.73
N PHE A 188 -2.72 -4.94 6.24
CA PHE A 188 -2.73 -3.61 6.85
C PHE A 188 -3.20 -2.53 5.87
N LEU A 189 -2.65 -2.52 4.64
CA LEU A 189 -2.99 -1.51 3.63
C LEU A 189 -4.44 -1.67 3.15
N VAL A 190 -4.89 -2.90 2.88
CA VAL A 190 -6.27 -3.21 2.48
C VAL A 190 -7.25 -2.75 3.57
N LYS A 191 -7.03 -3.10 4.84
CA LYS A 191 -7.86 -2.63 5.96
C LYS A 191 -7.90 -1.12 6.08
N THR A 192 -6.76 -0.46 5.85
CA THR A 192 -6.63 0.99 6.02
C THR A 192 -7.43 1.75 4.96
N TYR A 193 -7.42 1.29 3.71
CA TYR A 193 -7.99 2.06 2.59
C TYR A 193 -9.29 1.52 2.04
N THR A 194 -9.82 0.42 2.61
CA THR A 194 -11.09 -0.17 2.15
C THR A 194 -11.96 -0.65 3.29
N ASN A 195 -13.27 -0.71 3.02
CA ASN A 195 -14.26 -1.43 3.81
C ASN A 195 -14.55 -2.80 3.20
N GLU A 196 -15.28 -3.66 3.92
CA GLU A 196 -15.74 -4.95 3.40
C GLU A 196 -16.56 -4.77 2.12
N ASN A 197 -16.45 -5.72 1.20
CA ASN A 197 -17.09 -5.73 -0.12
C ASN A 197 -16.62 -4.63 -1.10
N GLU A 198 -15.72 -3.72 -0.72
CA GLU A 198 -15.12 -2.78 -1.65
C GLU A 198 -14.12 -3.47 -2.59
N LEU A 199 -13.93 -2.90 -3.78
CA LEU A 199 -13.12 -3.48 -4.85
C LEU A 199 -11.71 -2.89 -4.85
N VAL A 200 -10.72 -3.77 -4.71
CA VAL A 200 -9.28 -3.45 -4.80
C VAL A 200 -8.75 -3.88 -6.16
N LEU A 201 -7.99 -3.00 -6.80
CA LEU A 201 -7.23 -3.29 -8.02
C LEU A 201 -5.73 -3.42 -7.69
N ASP A 202 -5.11 -4.51 -8.14
CA ASP A 202 -3.66 -4.65 -8.27
C ASP A 202 -3.34 -4.97 -9.75
N PHE A 203 -2.87 -3.97 -10.49
CA PHE A 203 -2.64 -4.09 -11.92
C PHE A 203 -1.27 -4.70 -12.28
N THR A 204 -0.51 -5.13 -11.26
CA THR A 204 0.78 -5.83 -11.37
C THR A 204 0.89 -6.88 -10.27
N MET A 205 -0.15 -7.74 -10.16
CA MET A 205 -0.38 -8.56 -8.95
C MET A 205 0.70 -9.60 -8.64
N GLY A 206 1.58 -9.92 -9.57
CA GLY A 206 2.61 -10.93 -9.39
C GLY A 206 2.07 -12.25 -8.89
N SER A 207 2.53 -12.73 -7.75
CA SER A 207 2.04 -13.94 -7.11
C SER A 207 0.72 -13.79 -6.34
N GLY A 208 0.01 -12.65 -6.46
CA GLY A 208 -1.33 -12.45 -5.94
C GLY A 208 -1.45 -12.17 -4.44
N THR A 209 -0.41 -11.65 -3.78
CA THR A 209 -0.47 -11.43 -2.32
C THR A 209 -1.54 -10.42 -1.91
N THR A 210 -1.76 -9.36 -2.73
CA THR A 210 -2.85 -8.40 -2.53
C THR A 210 -4.22 -9.09 -2.61
N GLY A 211 -4.41 -10.00 -3.59
CA GLY A 211 -5.65 -10.77 -3.74
C GLY A 211 -5.92 -11.70 -2.56
N VAL A 212 -4.87 -12.38 -2.06
CA VAL A 212 -4.96 -13.21 -0.83
C VAL A 212 -5.39 -12.35 0.36
N ALA A 213 -4.81 -11.15 0.53
CA ALA A 213 -5.19 -10.22 1.59
C ALA A 213 -6.65 -9.77 1.46
N CYS A 214 -7.10 -9.45 0.24
CA CYS A 214 -8.47 -9.05 -0.04
C CYS A 214 -9.46 -10.15 0.32
N LYS A 215 -9.23 -11.38 -0.14
CA LYS A 215 -10.09 -12.53 0.15
C LYS A 215 -10.22 -12.81 1.63
N LYS A 216 -9.10 -12.87 2.35
CA LYS A 216 -9.09 -13.04 3.81
C LYS A 216 -9.87 -11.96 4.56
N LEU A 217 -10.02 -10.80 3.99
CA LEU A 217 -10.63 -9.63 4.62
C LEU A 217 -12.02 -9.30 4.05
N ASN A 218 -12.62 -10.18 3.26
CA ASN A 218 -13.91 -9.97 2.61
C ASN A 218 -13.95 -8.71 1.72
N ARG A 219 -12.89 -8.48 0.95
CA ARG A 219 -12.83 -7.46 -0.10
C ARG A 219 -12.89 -8.13 -1.46
N ASN A 220 -13.54 -7.46 -2.42
CA ASN A 220 -13.47 -7.86 -3.82
C ASN A 220 -12.08 -7.52 -4.39
N PHE A 221 -11.62 -8.33 -5.31
CA PHE A 221 -10.29 -8.17 -5.89
C PHE A 221 -10.32 -8.26 -7.41
N LYS A 222 -9.63 -7.34 -8.08
CA LYS A 222 -9.31 -7.42 -9.50
C LYS A 222 -7.79 -7.38 -9.65
N GLY A 223 -7.20 -8.42 -10.27
CA GLY A 223 -5.75 -8.54 -10.46
C GLY A 223 -5.39 -8.66 -11.93
N ILE A 224 -4.34 -7.95 -12.37
CA ILE A 224 -3.77 -8.08 -13.70
C ILE A 224 -2.32 -8.56 -13.55
N GLU A 225 -1.92 -9.54 -14.36
CA GLU A 225 -0.54 -10.05 -14.40
C GLU A 225 -0.13 -10.33 -15.83
N LEU A 226 1.05 -9.88 -16.21
CA LEU A 226 1.59 -10.04 -17.56
C LEU A 226 2.15 -11.45 -17.80
N VAL A 227 2.76 -12.06 -16.79
CA VAL A 227 3.53 -13.30 -16.90
C VAL A 227 2.69 -14.51 -16.51
N GLN A 228 2.40 -15.40 -17.46
CA GLN A 228 1.57 -16.60 -17.26
C GLN A 228 1.94 -17.38 -15.99
N LYS A 229 3.23 -17.60 -15.76
CA LYS A 229 3.72 -18.33 -14.56
C LYS A 229 3.25 -17.69 -13.24
N TYR A 230 3.33 -16.37 -13.11
CA TYR A 230 2.93 -15.68 -11.90
C TYR A 230 1.41 -15.58 -11.78
N PHE A 231 0.73 -15.43 -12.91
CA PHE A 231 -0.73 -15.51 -12.98
C PHE A 231 -1.25 -16.85 -12.44
N ASP A 232 -0.68 -17.98 -12.87
CA ASP A 232 -1.09 -19.31 -12.40
C ASP A 232 -0.85 -19.48 -10.90
N ILE A 233 0.29 -19.00 -10.40
CA ILE A 233 0.59 -18.97 -8.97
C ILE A 233 -0.45 -18.12 -8.20
N ALA A 234 -0.77 -16.91 -8.69
CA ALA A 234 -1.74 -16.03 -8.07
C ALA A 234 -3.13 -16.68 -8.02
N LYS A 235 -3.56 -17.26 -9.13
CA LYS A 235 -4.85 -17.97 -9.25
C LYS A 235 -4.98 -19.10 -8.23
N THR A 236 -3.95 -19.93 -8.09
CA THR A 236 -3.93 -21.03 -7.10
C THR A 236 -3.99 -20.47 -5.67
N ARG A 237 -3.12 -19.52 -5.33
CA ARG A 237 -3.03 -18.95 -3.96
C ARG A 237 -4.32 -18.27 -3.52
N ILE A 238 -4.90 -17.49 -4.41
CA ILE A 238 -6.16 -16.79 -4.11
C ILE A 238 -7.30 -17.78 -4.02
N GLY A 239 -7.37 -18.77 -4.94
CA GLY A 239 -8.38 -19.83 -4.94
C GLY A 239 -8.37 -20.69 -3.66
N GLU A 240 -7.18 -21.05 -3.17
CA GLU A 240 -7.00 -21.87 -1.97
C GLU A 240 -7.17 -21.09 -0.65
N THR A 241 -7.25 -19.77 -0.70
CA THR A 241 -7.42 -18.93 0.48
C THR A 241 -8.86 -19.07 1.01
N ASN A 242 -9.01 -19.51 2.26
CA ASN A 242 -10.30 -19.50 2.94
C ASN A 242 -10.59 -18.10 3.48
N GLU A 243 -11.85 -17.68 3.40
CA GLU A 243 -12.33 -16.48 4.08
C GLU A 243 -12.20 -16.68 5.59
N GLN A 244 -11.71 -15.69 6.31
CA GLN A 244 -11.75 -15.73 7.77
C GLN A 244 -13.20 -15.48 8.19
N ILE A 245 -13.85 -16.53 8.68
CA ILE A 245 -15.18 -16.47 9.32
C ILE A 245 -15.07 -15.79 10.68
#